data_a8e46caa34f526154c20a88f9eefd55a
#
_entry.id   a8e46caa34f526154c20a88f9eefd55a
#
_cell.length_a   1.000
_cell.length_b   1.000
_cell.length_c   1.000
_cell.angle_alpha   90.00
_cell.angle_beta   90.00
_cell.angle_gamma   90.00
#
_symmetry.space_group_name_H-M   'P 1'
#
loop_
_entity.id
_entity.type
_entity.pdbx_description
1 polymer ?
#
loop_
_entity_poly.entity_id
_entity_poly.type
_entity_poly.pdbx_seq_one_letter_code
_entity_poly.pdbx_strand_id
1 'polypeptide(L)'
;MNILPSLGVIHETAEQTRIITPFADGLKAFEAFLSGAAVKGAKLRTMIYGCTLQPFFDAVIAAHQAGADVGVIFDHTQAAGRAEVPQIERLKAAGLVDGQHFLIGTSPVHHQIVHLKATVIWTPDGRVGCEDGSWNYSPSASLQMNDLCFTESAQLGTYYLQAFDKLWEWVKDHEDQYQS
;
A
#
# COMPACT_ATOMS: atom_id res chain seq x y z
N MET A 1 20.21 -7.20 -19.04
CA MET A 1 19.88 -7.13 -17.60
C MET A 1 19.64 -5.65 -17.30
N ASN A 2 18.38 -5.21 -17.29
CA ASN A 2 18.06 -3.83 -16.91
C ASN A 2 18.26 -3.72 -15.40
N ILE A 3 19.38 -3.10 -15.01
CA ILE A 3 19.62 -2.78 -13.60
C ILE A 3 18.67 -1.64 -13.26
N LEU A 4 17.69 -1.92 -12.40
CA LEU A 4 16.82 -0.88 -11.86
C LEU A 4 17.68 0.18 -11.16
N PRO A 5 17.43 1.47 -11.40
CA PRO A 5 18.17 2.50 -10.71
C PRO A 5 17.94 2.38 -9.20
N SER A 6 19.02 2.41 -8.44
CA SER A 6 18.99 2.37 -6.98
C SER A 6 18.14 3.52 -6.41
N LEU A 7 17.36 3.25 -5.36
CA LEU A 7 16.70 4.30 -4.57
C LEU A 7 17.68 5.00 -3.62
N GLY A 8 18.84 4.40 -3.38
CA GLY A 8 19.75 4.83 -2.31
C GLY A 8 19.27 4.35 -0.93
N VAL A 9 19.93 4.88 0.09
CA VAL A 9 19.62 4.60 1.50
C VAL A 9 19.09 5.89 2.13
N ILE A 10 18.03 5.75 2.93
CA ILE A 10 17.46 6.86 3.71
C ILE A 10 17.76 6.63 5.20
N HIS A 11 18.07 7.70 5.91
CA HIS A 11 18.19 7.72 7.37
C HIS A 11 17.04 8.58 7.92
N GLU A 12 16.05 7.93 8.54
CA GLU A 12 14.87 8.58 9.10
C GLU A 12 15.10 8.89 10.58
N THR A 13 14.85 10.13 10.97
CA THR A 13 15.00 10.64 12.34
C THR A 13 13.68 11.17 12.92
N ALA A 14 12.57 11.06 12.18
CA ALA A 14 11.26 11.51 12.65
C ALA A 14 10.76 10.65 13.82
N GLU A 15 9.87 11.24 14.63
CA GLU A 15 9.18 10.53 15.68
C GLU A 15 8.31 9.41 15.11
N GLN A 16 8.38 8.24 15.72
CA GLN A 16 7.68 7.04 15.29
C GLN A 16 6.75 6.53 16.39
N THR A 17 5.54 6.16 16.00
CA THR A 17 4.64 5.36 16.83
C THR A 17 4.66 3.92 16.35
N ARG A 18 5.10 2.99 17.19
CA ARG A 18 5.20 1.57 16.86
C ARG A 18 4.22 0.75 17.68
N ILE A 19 3.47 -0.10 16.99
CA ILE A 19 2.47 -1.00 17.60
C ILE A 19 2.89 -2.44 17.33
N ILE A 20 2.87 -3.26 18.37
CA ILE A 20 3.14 -4.70 18.27
C ILE A 20 1.84 -5.47 18.51
N THR A 21 1.35 -6.16 17.49
CA THR A 21 0.20 -7.07 17.61
C THR A 21 0.66 -8.42 18.19
N PRO A 22 -0.17 -9.19 18.91
CA PRO A 22 -1.55 -8.89 19.30
C PRO A 22 -1.66 -8.09 20.61
N PHE A 23 -0.57 -7.49 21.11
CA PHE A 23 -0.53 -6.80 22.41
C PHE A 23 -1.18 -5.42 22.40
N ALA A 24 -1.37 -4.83 21.21
CA ALA A 24 -2.08 -3.58 21.03
C ALA A 24 -2.97 -3.64 19.79
N ASP A 25 -3.96 -2.75 19.71
CA ASP A 25 -4.94 -2.71 18.63
C ASP A 25 -4.36 -2.02 17.39
N GLY A 26 -3.66 -2.79 16.57
CA GLY A 26 -3.09 -2.32 15.31
C GLY A 26 -4.16 -1.96 14.29
N LEU A 27 -5.29 -2.68 14.25
CA LEU A 27 -6.37 -2.41 13.32
C LEU A 27 -6.98 -1.02 13.53
N LYS A 28 -7.32 -0.69 14.77
CA LYS A 28 -7.88 0.62 15.11
C LYS A 28 -6.93 1.77 14.76
N ALA A 29 -5.64 1.61 15.02
CA ALA A 29 -4.64 2.61 14.67
C ALA A 29 -4.51 2.75 13.15
N PHE A 30 -4.54 1.66 12.41
CA PHE A 30 -4.46 1.66 10.95
C PHE A 30 -5.70 2.31 10.31
N GLU A 31 -6.91 2.01 10.80
CA GLU A 31 -8.15 2.66 10.36
C GLU A 31 -8.11 4.18 10.60
N ALA A 32 -7.63 4.60 11.76
CA ALA A 32 -7.46 6.02 12.07
C ALA A 32 -6.47 6.69 11.10
N PHE A 33 -5.36 6.04 10.79
CA PHE A 33 -4.38 6.50 9.81
C PHE A 33 -5.00 6.62 8.41
N LEU A 34 -5.70 5.59 7.93
CA LEU A 34 -6.32 5.55 6.60
C LEU A 34 -7.38 6.64 6.40
N SER A 35 -8.05 7.08 7.47
CA SER A 35 -9.07 8.13 7.39
C SER A 35 -8.52 9.45 6.83
N GLY A 36 -7.23 9.70 6.94
CA GLY A 36 -6.55 10.86 6.35
C GLY A 36 -6.56 10.90 4.82
N ALA A 37 -6.80 9.77 4.16
CA ALA A 37 -6.86 9.68 2.71
C ALA A 37 -8.21 10.12 2.12
N ALA A 38 -9.31 10.09 2.88
CA ALA A 38 -10.66 10.37 2.40
C ALA A 38 -10.94 11.89 2.31
N VAL A 39 -10.03 12.63 1.69
CA VAL A 39 -10.09 14.08 1.52
C VAL A 39 -9.75 14.43 0.07
N LYS A 40 -10.53 15.33 -0.53
CA LYS A 40 -10.27 15.81 -1.89
C LYS A 40 -8.86 16.40 -2.02
N GLY A 41 -8.11 15.89 -2.99
CA GLY A 41 -6.73 16.32 -3.24
C GLY A 41 -5.68 15.62 -2.36
N ALA A 42 -6.09 14.70 -1.49
CA ALA A 42 -5.13 13.79 -0.85
C ALA A 42 -4.53 12.85 -1.88
N LYS A 43 -3.35 12.27 -1.56
CA LYS A 43 -2.73 11.22 -2.34
C LYS A 43 -2.51 10.02 -1.44
N LEU A 44 -2.92 8.84 -1.89
CA LEU A 44 -2.68 7.56 -1.23
C LEU A 44 -1.86 6.65 -2.13
N ARG A 45 -0.78 6.10 -1.59
CA ARG A 45 0.05 5.08 -2.27
C ARG A 45 0.29 3.92 -1.33
N THR A 46 -0.04 2.71 -1.81
CA THR A 46 0.14 1.46 -1.07
C THR A 46 0.87 0.44 -1.91
N MET A 47 1.85 -0.25 -1.31
CA MET A 47 2.49 -1.45 -1.83
C MET A 47 2.26 -2.55 -0.81
N ILE A 48 1.56 -3.63 -1.20
CA ILE A 48 1.09 -4.62 -0.23
C ILE A 48 1.19 -6.06 -0.73
N TYR A 49 1.75 -6.92 0.13
CA TYR A 49 1.82 -8.36 -0.13
C TYR A 49 0.46 -9.02 0.05
N GLY A 50 -0.04 -9.13 1.26
CA GLY A 50 -1.31 -9.79 1.56
C GLY A 50 -2.37 -8.79 2.03
N CYS A 51 -3.49 -8.71 1.31
CA CYS A 51 -4.52 -7.72 1.57
C CYS A 51 -5.92 -8.32 1.48
N THR A 52 -6.49 -8.69 2.61
CA THR A 52 -7.87 -9.18 2.72
C THR A 52 -8.71 -8.38 3.72
N LEU A 53 -8.13 -7.30 4.25
CA LEU A 53 -8.73 -6.47 5.28
C LEU A 53 -9.79 -5.56 4.69
N GLN A 54 -11.07 -5.85 4.96
CA GLN A 54 -12.17 -5.04 4.44
C GLN A 54 -12.04 -3.54 4.73
N PRO A 55 -11.71 -3.09 5.96
CA PRO A 55 -11.51 -1.67 6.25
C PRO A 55 -10.50 -0.95 5.35
N PHE A 56 -9.45 -1.64 4.90
CA PHE A 56 -8.51 -1.05 3.94
C PHE A 56 -9.19 -0.75 2.60
N PHE A 57 -9.93 -1.72 2.05
CA PHE A 57 -10.66 -1.52 0.78
C PHE A 57 -11.74 -0.46 0.91
N ASP A 58 -12.44 -0.41 2.03
CA ASP A 58 -13.44 0.63 2.32
C ASP A 58 -12.79 2.02 2.33
N ALA A 59 -11.62 2.16 2.95
CA ALA A 59 -10.87 3.41 2.99
C ALA A 59 -10.34 3.83 1.60
N VAL A 60 -9.84 2.88 0.79
CA VAL A 60 -9.40 3.13 -0.59
C VAL A 60 -10.56 3.62 -1.46
N ILE A 61 -11.73 2.97 -1.34
CA ILE A 61 -12.96 3.39 -2.04
C ILE A 61 -13.39 4.78 -1.59
N ALA A 62 -13.42 5.04 -0.29
CA ALA A 62 -13.79 6.35 0.26
C ALA A 62 -12.84 7.45 -0.20
N ALA A 63 -11.53 7.18 -0.23
CA ALA A 63 -10.52 8.12 -0.75
C ALA A 63 -10.77 8.45 -2.22
N HIS A 64 -11.00 7.43 -3.07
CA HIS A 64 -11.33 7.62 -4.48
C HIS A 64 -12.60 8.47 -4.66
N GLN A 65 -13.68 8.13 -3.94
CA GLN A 65 -14.95 8.88 -4.00
C GLN A 65 -14.83 10.32 -3.50
N ALA A 66 -13.93 10.59 -2.55
CA ALA A 66 -13.62 11.93 -2.07
C ALA A 66 -12.79 12.76 -3.07
N GLY A 67 -12.26 12.15 -4.14
CA GLY A 67 -11.42 12.80 -5.12
C GLY A 67 -9.94 12.86 -4.73
N ALA A 68 -9.48 11.90 -3.95
CA ALA A 68 -8.06 11.66 -3.72
C ALA A 68 -7.40 10.96 -4.93
N ASP A 69 -6.11 11.19 -5.10
CA ASP A 69 -5.25 10.47 -6.05
C ASP A 69 -4.82 9.14 -5.44
N VAL A 70 -5.45 8.04 -5.86
CA VAL A 70 -5.26 6.70 -5.30
C VAL A 70 -4.38 5.85 -6.20
N GLY A 71 -3.39 5.16 -5.60
CA GLY A 71 -2.58 4.14 -6.26
C GLY A 71 -2.26 2.98 -5.32
N VAL A 72 -2.58 1.75 -5.73
CA VAL A 72 -2.31 0.53 -4.97
C VAL A 72 -1.61 -0.50 -5.84
N ILE A 73 -0.52 -1.10 -5.35
CA ILE A 73 0.13 -2.24 -5.99
C ILE A 73 -0.06 -3.46 -5.10
N PHE A 74 -0.79 -4.45 -5.62
CA PHE A 74 -1.03 -5.75 -4.99
C PHE A 74 -0.02 -6.78 -5.50
N ASP A 75 0.42 -7.66 -4.62
CA ASP A 75 1.20 -8.83 -5.03
C ASP A 75 0.38 -9.79 -5.87
N HIS A 76 0.94 -10.24 -6.99
CA HIS A 76 0.25 -11.13 -7.93
C HIS A 76 -0.18 -12.45 -7.30
N THR A 77 0.67 -13.06 -6.45
CA THR A 77 0.36 -14.37 -5.86
C THR A 77 -0.78 -14.31 -4.85
N GLN A 78 -0.90 -13.18 -4.15
CA GLN A 78 -1.95 -12.96 -3.16
C GLN A 78 -3.24 -12.47 -3.82
N ALA A 79 -3.13 -11.56 -4.80
CA ALA A 79 -4.29 -11.01 -5.51
C ALA A 79 -5.11 -12.08 -6.25
N ALA A 80 -4.48 -13.17 -6.70
CA ALA A 80 -5.15 -14.35 -7.26
C ALA A 80 -5.82 -15.23 -6.18
N GLY A 81 -5.59 -14.92 -4.90
CA GLY A 81 -6.10 -15.69 -3.77
C GLY A 81 -7.62 -15.56 -3.59
N ARG A 82 -8.27 -16.66 -3.23
CA ARG A 82 -9.73 -16.73 -3.05
C ARG A 82 -10.31 -15.65 -2.12
N ALA A 83 -9.53 -15.19 -1.15
CA ALA A 83 -9.98 -14.18 -0.19
C ALA A 83 -9.77 -12.75 -0.70
N GLU A 84 -8.81 -12.51 -1.58
CA GLU A 84 -8.46 -11.18 -2.09
C GLU A 84 -9.25 -10.80 -3.35
N VAL A 85 -9.52 -11.77 -4.23
CA VAL A 85 -10.29 -11.57 -5.47
C VAL A 85 -11.61 -10.80 -5.24
N PRO A 86 -12.48 -11.17 -4.28
CA PRO A 86 -13.72 -10.43 -4.06
C PRO A 86 -13.49 -8.97 -3.66
N GLN A 87 -12.41 -8.67 -2.96
CA GLN A 87 -12.08 -7.32 -2.55
C GLN A 87 -11.61 -6.47 -3.73
N ILE A 88 -10.81 -7.04 -4.62
CA ILE A 88 -10.40 -6.37 -5.86
C ILE A 88 -11.61 -6.07 -6.75
N GLU A 89 -12.56 -7.01 -6.86
CA GLU A 89 -13.81 -6.78 -7.60
C GLU A 89 -14.66 -5.67 -6.97
N ARG A 90 -14.61 -5.46 -5.65
CA ARG A 90 -15.23 -4.31 -5.00
C ARG A 90 -14.59 -2.98 -5.41
N LEU A 91 -13.26 -2.92 -5.55
CA LEU A 91 -12.57 -1.73 -6.07
C LEU A 91 -13.09 -1.39 -7.47
N LYS A 92 -13.14 -2.38 -8.36
CA LYS A 92 -13.64 -2.22 -9.74
C LYS A 92 -15.10 -1.74 -9.74
N ALA A 93 -15.95 -2.36 -8.92
CA ALA A 93 -17.37 -1.97 -8.79
C ALA A 93 -17.55 -0.54 -8.27
N ALA A 94 -16.60 -0.02 -7.48
CA ALA A 94 -16.58 1.35 -6.99
C ALA A 94 -15.98 2.36 -7.99
N GLY A 95 -15.57 1.91 -9.19
CA GLY A 95 -15.04 2.76 -10.25
C GLY A 95 -13.53 2.91 -10.28
N LEU A 96 -12.79 2.17 -9.44
CA LEU A 96 -11.34 2.12 -9.56
C LEU A 96 -10.96 1.23 -10.75
N VAL A 97 -10.04 1.70 -11.58
CA VAL A 97 -9.65 1.07 -12.83
C VAL A 97 -8.26 0.46 -12.68
N ASP A 98 -8.13 -0.80 -13.10
CA ASP A 98 -6.85 -1.49 -13.22
C ASP A 98 -5.93 -0.75 -14.20
N GLY A 99 -4.64 -0.70 -13.93
CA GLY A 99 -3.68 0.08 -14.71
C GLY A 99 -3.70 1.59 -14.43
N GLN A 100 -4.69 2.10 -13.66
CA GLN A 100 -4.87 3.52 -13.38
C GLN A 100 -4.92 3.84 -11.88
N HIS A 101 -5.67 3.05 -11.09
CA HIS A 101 -5.84 3.23 -9.65
C HIS A 101 -5.23 2.09 -8.84
N PHE A 102 -5.06 0.96 -9.45
CA PHE A 102 -4.33 -0.17 -8.87
C PHE A 102 -3.65 -1.00 -9.95
N LEU A 103 -2.65 -1.77 -9.55
CA LEU A 103 -1.97 -2.77 -10.36
C LEU A 103 -1.81 -4.06 -9.56
N ILE A 104 -1.77 -5.18 -10.29
CA ILE A 104 -1.42 -6.49 -9.74
C ILE A 104 -0.12 -6.92 -10.40
N GLY A 105 0.93 -7.17 -9.60
CA GLY A 105 2.23 -7.47 -10.18
C GLY A 105 3.21 -8.13 -9.23
N THR A 106 4.43 -8.23 -9.71
CA THR A 106 5.55 -8.84 -8.99
C THR A 106 6.66 -7.82 -8.77
N SER A 107 7.59 -8.14 -7.86
CA SER A 107 8.82 -7.39 -7.70
C SER A 107 9.70 -7.55 -8.95
N PRO A 108 10.44 -6.51 -9.36
CA PRO A 108 11.51 -6.64 -10.33
C PRO A 108 12.51 -7.73 -9.92
N VAL A 109 13.27 -8.25 -10.88
CA VAL A 109 14.26 -9.33 -10.69
C VAL A 109 13.63 -10.68 -10.37
N HIS A 110 13.60 -11.56 -11.36
CA HIS A 110 13.09 -12.92 -11.26
C HIS A 110 11.61 -13.05 -10.84
N HIS A 111 10.80 -12.00 -11.03
CA HIS A 111 9.36 -12.00 -10.71
C HIS A 111 9.06 -12.48 -9.29
N GLN A 112 9.84 -11.99 -8.33
CA GLN A 112 9.61 -12.27 -6.92
C GLN A 112 8.37 -11.54 -6.39
N ILE A 113 7.93 -11.90 -5.20
CA ILE A 113 6.77 -11.30 -4.55
C ILE A 113 7.00 -9.83 -4.19
N VAL A 114 5.96 -9.02 -4.25
CA VAL A 114 5.92 -7.68 -3.65
C VAL A 114 5.68 -7.84 -2.15
N HIS A 115 6.75 -8.05 -1.37
CA HIS A 115 6.61 -8.38 0.06
C HIS A 115 6.53 -7.15 0.99
N LEU A 116 6.40 -5.96 0.44
CA LEU A 116 6.16 -4.76 1.23
C LEU A 116 4.78 -4.76 1.89
N LYS A 117 4.65 -4.05 2.99
CA LYS A 117 3.43 -3.61 3.65
C LYS A 117 3.70 -2.16 4.01
N ALA A 118 3.35 -1.28 3.10
CA ALA A 118 3.60 0.14 3.26
C ALA A 118 2.49 0.97 2.62
N THR A 119 1.97 1.92 3.37
CA THR A 119 1.00 2.91 2.90
C THR A 119 1.48 4.31 3.24
N VAL A 120 1.43 5.21 2.26
CA VAL A 120 1.73 6.62 2.47
C VAL A 120 0.55 7.48 2.05
N ILE A 121 0.25 8.47 2.88
CA ILE A 121 -0.82 9.44 2.66
C ILE A 121 -0.25 10.85 2.71
N TRP A 122 -0.42 11.59 1.62
CA TRP A 122 -0.21 13.04 1.58
C TRP A 122 -1.55 13.72 1.71
N THR A 123 -1.68 14.60 2.67
CA THR A 123 -2.88 15.41 2.86
C THR A 123 -2.74 16.79 2.20
N PRO A 124 -3.83 17.46 1.80
CA PRO A 124 -3.75 18.76 1.13
C PRO A 124 -3.15 19.87 1.98
N ASP A 125 -3.12 19.72 3.30
CA ASP A 125 -2.48 20.63 4.24
C ASP A 125 -0.96 20.42 4.37
N GLY A 126 -0.40 19.48 3.58
CA GLY A 126 1.04 19.24 3.47
C GLY A 126 1.60 18.21 4.46
N ARG A 127 0.77 17.58 5.29
CA ARG A 127 1.24 16.47 6.14
C ARG A 127 1.47 15.21 5.31
N VAL A 128 2.46 14.44 5.71
CA VAL A 128 2.82 13.17 5.07
C VAL A 128 2.92 12.09 6.14
N GLY A 129 1.94 11.22 6.18
CA GLY A 129 1.94 10.05 7.06
C GLY A 129 2.39 8.81 6.31
N CYS A 130 3.27 8.04 6.93
CA CYS A 130 3.74 6.74 6.44
C CYS A 130 3.35 5.66 7.44
N GLU A 131 2.86 4.55 6.95
CA GLU A 131 2.71 3.32 7.72
C GLU A 131 3.52 2.23 7.03
N ASP A 132 4.33 1.53 7.79
CA ASP A 132 5.10 0.38 7.34
C ASP A 132 5.29 -0.66 8.46
N GLY A 133 5.77 -1.85 8.10
CA GLY A 133 6.07 -2.88 9.06
C GLY A 133 5.97 -4.30 8.49
N SER A 134 5.74 -5.24 9.39
CA SER A 134 5.56 -6.66 9.02
C SER A 134 4.09 -7.08 8.90
N TRP A 135 3.16 -6.23 9.32
CA TRP A 135 1.73 -6.53 9.41
C TRP A 135 1.06 -6.58 8.04
N ASN A 136 0.63 -7.76 7.58
CA ASN A 136 -0.21 -7.87 6.40
C ASN A 136 -1.59 -7.25 6.67
N TYR A 137 -2.20 -6.65 5.67
CA TYR A 137 -3.54 -6.07 5.80
C TYR A 137 -4.58 -7.19 5.77
N SER A 138 -4.59 -7.99 6.84
CA SER A 138 -5.49 -9.13 6.99
C SER A 138 -5.96 -9.29 8.43
N PRO A 139 -7.18 -9.83 8.66
CA PRO A 139 -7.68 -10.06 10.02
C PRO A 139 -6.78 -11.00 10.84
N SER A 140 -6.18 -12.00 10.20
CA SER A 140 -5.28 -12.93 10.88
C SER A 140 -3.99 -12.30 11.37
N ALA A 141 -3.48 -11.26 10.68
CA ALA A 141 -2.26 -10.58 11.06
C ALA A 141 -2.38 -9.86 12.41
N SER A 142 -3.59 -9.43 12.81
CA SER A 142 -3.85 -8.84 14.13
C SER A 142 -3.70 -9.83 15.28
N LEU A 143 -3.73 -11.14 14.99
CA LEU A 143 -3.55 -12.21 15.97
C LEU A 143 -2.11 -12.75 16.01
N GLN A 144 -1.26 -12.27 15.10
CA GLN A 144 0.12 -12.69 14.96
C GLN A 144 1.08 -11.65 15.55
N MET A 145 2.32 -12.08 15.83
CA MET A 145 3.38 -11.17 16.22
C MET A 145 3.85 -10.39 15.00
N ASN A 146 3.34 -9.19 14.84
CA ASN A 146 3.72 -8.24 13.80
C ASN A 146 3.95 -6.86 14.40
N ASP A 147 4.59 -5.99 13.65
CA ASP A 147 4.69 -4.58 13.96
C ASP A 147 4.05 -3.71 12.88
N LEU A 148 3.49 -2.60 13.32
CA LEU A 148 3.09 -1.46 12.51
C LEU A 148 3.88 -0.26 13.01
N CYS A 149 4.45 0.49 12.11
CA CYS A 149 5.16 1.74 12.42
C CYS A 149 4.47 2.90 11.71
N PHE A 150 4.06 3.89 12.45
CA PHE A 150 3.50 5.13 11.90
C PHE A 150 4.50 6.25 12.09
N THR A 151 4.84 6.93 10.99
CA THR A 151 5.82 8.02 10.95
C THR A 151 5.24 9.19 10.20
N GLU A 152 5.28 10.40 10.75
CA GLU A 152 4.97 11.61 10.00
C GLU A 152 6.29 12.18 9.44
N SER A 153 6.53 11.99 8.14
CA SER A 153 7.78 12.35 7.47
C SER A 153 7.60 12.55 5.98
N ALA A 154 7.83 13.76 5.50
CA ALA A 154 7.85 14.07 4.07
C ALA A 154 9.03 13.38 3.35
N GLN A 155 10.16 13.21 4.04
CA GLN A 155 11.34 12.54 3.49
C GLN A 155 11.06 11.05 3.26
N LEU A 156 10.51 10.36 4.25
CA LEU A 156 10.15 8.94 4.16
C LEU A 156 9.04 8.75 3.12
N GLY A 157 8.02 9.61 3.11
CA GLY A 157 6.96 9.58 2.11
C GLY A 157 7.48 9.72 0.69
N THR A 158 8.43 10.65 0.46
CA THR A 158 9.07 10.81 -0.86
C THR A 158 9.86 9.56 -1.26
N TYR A 159 10.54 8.93 -0.33
CA TYR A 159 11.27 7.69 -0.58
C TYR A 159 10.33 6.55 -1.01
N TYR A 160 9.22 6.34 -0.30
CA TYR A 160 8.21 5.35 -0.67
C TYR A 160 7.51 5.69 -1.99
N LEU A 161 7.26 6.97 -2.28
CA LEU A 161 6.70 7.38 -3.58
C LEU A 161 7.63 6.99 -4.73
N GLN A 162 8.93 7.24 -4.60
CA GLN A 162 9.90 6.84 -5.61
C GLN A 162 9.95 5.31 -5.81
N ALA A 163 9.83 4.55 -4.72
CA ALA A 163 9.73 3.09 -4.79
C ALA A 163 8.44 2.65 -5.49
N PHE A 164 7.33 3.28 -5.14
CA PHE A 164 6.02 3.04 -5.76
C PHE A 164 6.05 3.32 -7.26
N ASP A 165 6.52 4.49 -7.67
CA ASP A 165 6.54 4.90 -9.08
C ASP A 165 7.41 3.95 -9.92
N LYS A 166 8.58 3.55 -9.42
CA LYS A 166 9.46 2.57 -10.08
C LYS A 166 8.80 1.19 -10.21
N LEU A 167 8.14 0.73 -9.17
CA LEU A 167 7.43 -0.55 -9.18
C LEU A 167 6.22 -0.48 -10.10
N TRP A 168 5.49 0.64 -10.10
CA TRP A 168 4.35 0.88 -10.97
C TRP A 168 4.71 0.79 -12.45
N GLU A 169 5.76 1.50 -12.85
CA GLU A 169 6.29 1.44 -14.22
C GLU A 169 6.74 0.02 -14.57
N TRP A 170 7.49 -0.63 -13.68
CA TRP A 170 7.93 -2.00 -13.89
C TRP A 170 6.75 -2.96 -14.14
N VAL A 171 5.72 -2.91 -13.31
CA VAL A 171 4.55 -3.80 -13.43
C VAL A 171 3.83 -3.54 -14.74
N LYS A 172 3.64 -2.27 -15.13
CA LYS A 172 3.00 -1.92 -16.41
C LYS A 172 3.77 -2.42 -17.64
N ASP A 173 5.08 -2.33 -17.60
CA ASP A 173 5.93 -2.80 -18.71
C ASP A 173 5.98 -4.33 -18.82
N HIS A 174 5.49 -5.06 -17.83
CA HIS A 174 5.58 -6.52 -17.73
C HIS A 174 4.21 -7.21 -17.51
N GLU A 175 3.10 -6.51 -17.74
CA GLU A 175 1.74 -7.04 -17.54
C GLU A 175 1.47 -8.34 -18.31
N ASP A 176 2.01 -8.46 -19.53
CA ASP A 176 1.82 -9.64 -20.39
C ASP A 176 2.41 -10.95 -19.80
N GLN A 177 3.29 -10.84 -18.83
CA GLN A 177 3.98 -11.99 -18.23
C GLN A 177 3.17 -12.64 -17.09
N TYR A 178 2.09 -12.00 -16.64
CA TYR A 178 1.25 -12.46 -15.52
C TYR A 178 -0.11 -12.99 -15.96
N GLN A 179 -0.43 -12.91 -17.24
CA GLN A 179 -1.72 -13.35 -17.80
C GLN A 179 -1.73 -14.81 -18.26
N SER A 180 -0.66 -15.58 -17.98
CA SER A 180 -0.54 -16.98 -18.39
C SER A 180 -0.84 -17.96 -17.24
#